data_1e2c3eb81f078bd6fc73c148bd41dea1
#
_entry.id   1e2c3eb81f078bd6fc73c148bd41dea1
#
_cell.length_a   1.000
_cell.length_b   1.000
_cell.length_c   1.000
_cell.angle_alpha   90.00
_cell.angle_beta   90.00
_cell.angle_gamma   90.00
#
_symmetry.space_group_name_H-M   'P 1'
#
loop_
_entity.id
_entity.type
_entity.pdbx_description
1 polymer ?
#
loop_
_entity_poly.entity_id
_entity_poly.type
_entity_poly.pdbx_seq_one_letter_code
_entity_poly.pdbx_strand_id
1 'polypeptide(L)'
;MLCLNLSRWFSTLLILSSSMLSLMAVAQPKVCALYPHLKDSYWLSVNYGMVDEARKQHLELKVLEAGGYPSQLKQQQQIKDCIAWGAQAILLGTVSPDGYHNDLSQLTGDVPVFAIVNELILDDDQRAHLKGGVGVDWYWMGYYAGDYLARLHPTGSGLTPIALLPGPEQRGGTKPMVQGFYDAIGHSDIRIATTLWADNDKELQRNLVQQAIEQPRIQYIVGSAVAIEAAISELRNANKQHQIQLVSTYLSHGVYRGLLRERVAFAPSDKMVKQGRLSIRQAAHYLRGEAYERHAAPEIAKLTPETLDEQIIAESLSPSEFRPTFEVKVVE
;
A
#
# COMPACT_ATOMS: atom_id res chain seq x y z
N MET A 1 -42.91 10.67 -93.20
CA MET A 1 -43.39 11.17 -91.93
C MET A 1 -42.50 10.60 -90.86
N LEU A 2 -41.60 11.47 -90.36
CA LEU A 2 -40.58 11.13 -89.37
C LEU A 2 -41.13 11.26 -87.96
N CYS A 3 -40.94 10.25 -87.13
CA CYS A 3 -41.06 10.37 -85.69
C CYS A 3 -39.70 10.17 -85.07
N LEU A 4 -39.15 11.23 -84.51
CA LEU A 4 -37.95 11.24 -83.74
C LEU A 4 -38.26 10.81 -82.29
N ASN A 5 -37.61 9.77 -81.79
CA ASN A 5 -37.63 9.33 -80.40
C ASN A 5 -36.39 9.92 -79.70
N LEU A 6 -36.57 10.87 -78.78
CA LEU A 6 -35.54 11.35 -77.83
C LEU A 6 -35.58 10.45 -76.63
N SER A 7 -34.57 9.60 -76.45
CA SER A 7 -34.31 8.92 -75.19
C SER A 7 -33.58 9.82 -74.21
N ARG A 8 -34.25 10.12 -73.10
CA ARG A 8 -33.65 10.87 -71.97
C ARG A 8 -32.82 9.91 -71.13
N TRP A 9 -31.53 10.17 -71.13
CA TRP A 9 -30.61 9.53 -70.19
C TRP A 9 -30.70 10.23 -68.85
N PHE A 10 -31.28 9.59 -67.81
CA PHE A 10 -31.19 10.02 -66.43
C PHE A 10 -29.94 9.33 -65.83
N SER A 11 -28.86 10.08 -65.69
CA SER A 11 -27.71 9.69 -64.91
C SER A 11 -28.01 9.90 -63.43
N THR A 12 -28.32 8.84 -62.72
CA THR A 12 -28.44 8.85 -61.25
C THR A 12 -27.05 8.85 -60.65
N LEU A 13 -26.60 10.00 -60.17
CA LEU A 13 -25.37 10.14 -59.41
C LEU A 13 -25.62 9.61 -58.00
N LEU A 14 -25.21 8.38 -57.74
CA LEU A 14 -25.23 7.77 -56.39
C LEU A 14 -24.07 8.38 -55.58
N ILE A 15 -24.35 9.39 -54.78
CA ILE A 15 -23.40 9.94 -53.82
C ILE A 15 -23.29 8.93 -52.65
N LEU A 16 -22.26 8.06 -52.70
CA LEU A 16 -21.83 7.27 -51.54
C LEU A 16 -21.25 8.25 -50.50
N SER A 17 -22.09 8.66 -49.61
CA SER A 17 -21.69 9.32 -48.39
C SER A 17 -20.99 8.27 -47.48
N SER A 18 -19.68 8.08 -47.67
CA SER A 18 -18.84 7.35 -46.74
C SER A 18 -18.76 8.16 -45.43
N SER A 19 -19.65 7.87 -44.50
CA SER A 19 -19.49 8.28 -43.11
C SER A 19 -18.24 7.62 -42.58
N MET A 20 -17.10 8.30 -42.71
CA MET A 20 -15.92 8.00 -41.92
C MET A 20 -16.30 8.25 -40.45
N LEU A 21 -16.76 7.19 -39.77
CA LEU A 21 -16.69 7.14 -38.32
C LEU A 21 -15.18 7.16 -38.00
N SER A 22 -14.67 8.36 -37.78
CA SER A 22 -13.41 8.55 -37.09
C SER A 22 -13.59 7.86 -35.73
N LEU A 23 -13.08 6.64 -35.57
CA LEU A 23 -12.80 6.10 -34.24
C LEU A 23 -11.84 7.13 -33.59
N MET A 24 -12.40 8.04 -32.82
CA MET A 24 -11.59 8.81 -31.90
C MET A 24 -10.92 7.77 -31.00
N ALA A 25 -9.64 7.51 -31.22
CA ALA A 25 -8.82 6.80 -30.26
C ALA A 25 -8.92 7.60 -28.96
N VAL A 26 -9.77 7.14 -28.05
CA VAL A 26 -9.87 7.74 -26.72
C VAL A 26 -8.52 7.51 -26.08
N ALA A 27 -7.73 8.59 -25.96
CA ALA A 27 -6.44 8.52 -25.30
C ALA A 27 -6.66 7.87 -23.92
N GLN A 28 -5.90 6.83 -23.65
CA GLN A 28 -6.09 6.05 -22.44
C GLN A 28 -5.72 6.90 -21.23
N PRO A 29 -6.51 6.84 -20.14
CA PRO A 29 -6.22 7.63 -18.97
C PRO A 29 -4.85 7.25 -18.36
N LYS A 30 -4.07 8.29 -18.00
CA LYS A 30 -2.74 8.16 -17.42
C LYS A 30 -2.79 8.36 -15.91
N VAL A 31 -2.39 7.36 -15.16
CA VAL A 31 -2.30 7.41 -13.70
C VAL A 31 -0.85 7.26 -13.26
N CYS A 32 -0.39 8.15 -12.38
CA CYS A 32 0.96 8.09 -11.83
C CYS A 32 0.90 7.73 -10.34
N ALA A 33 1.60 6.68 -9.93
CA ALA A 33 1.67 6.24 -8.55
C ALA A 33 3.06 6.54 -7.95
N LEU A 34 3.07 7.13 -6.76
CA LEU A 34 4.27 7.51 -6.03
C LEU A 34 4.38 6.68 -4.75
N TYR A 35 5.50 5.97 -4.58
CA TYR A 35 5.76 5.15 -3.40
C TYR A 35 6.95 5.68 -2.61
N PRO A 36 6.99 5.46 -1.28
CA PRO A 36 8.20 5.70 -0.50
C PRO A 36 9.39 4.87 -1.01
N HIS A 37 9.17 3.59 -1.27
CA HIS A 37 10.19 2.66 -1.77
C HIS A 37 9.56 1.36 -2.29
N LEU A 38 10.37 0.54 -2.97
CA LEU A 38 10.04 -0.83 -3.36
C LEU A 38 11.05 -1.85 -2.78
N LYS A 39 11.65 -1.52 -1.62
CA LYS A 39 12.68 -2.33 -0.97
C LYS A 39 12.12 -3.55 -0.24
N ASP A 40 10.89 -3.46 0.24
CA ASP A 40 10.21 -4.53 0.96
C ASP A 40 9.04 -5.12 0.17
N SER A 41 8.55 -6.25 0.61
CA SER A 41 7.45 -6.95 -0.03
C SER A 41 6.08 -6.32 0.20
N TYR A 42 5.96 -5.35 1.09
CA TYR A 42 4.72 -4.61 1.34
C TYR A 42 4.34 -3.76 0.13
N TRP A 43 5.19 -2.80 -0.23
CA TRP A 43 4.96 -1.94 -1.40
C TRP A 43 5.00 -2.71 -2.72
N LEU A 44 5.73 -3.84 -2.77
CA LEU A 44 5.70 -4.75 -3.91
C LEU A 44 4.31 -5.36 -4.09
N SER A 45 3.62 -5.71 -3.00
CA SER A 45 2.25 -6.24 -3.05
C SER A 45 1.22 -5.17 -3.44
N VAL A 46 1.39 -3.92 -2.97
CA VAL A 46 0.60 -2.78 -3.45
C VAL A 46 0.82 -2.57 -4.96
N ASN A 47 2.07 -2.60 -5.41
CA ASN A 47 2.43 -2.47 -6.83
C ASN A 47 1.75 -3.55 -7.69
N TYR A 48 1.79 -4.81 -7.24
CA TYR A 48 1.10 -5.90 -7.94
C TYR A 48 -0.40 -5.62 -8.10
N GLY A 49 -1.06 -5.22 -7.03
CA GLY A 49 -2.48 -4.88 -7.05
C GLY A 49 -2.80 -3.74 -8.02
N MET A 50 -1.97 -2.70 -8.05
CA MET A 50 -2.13 -1.58 -8.99
C MET A 50 -1.91 -1.99 -10.44
N VAL A 51 -0.85 -2.76 -10.72
CA VAL A 51 -0.53 -3.25 -12.07
C VAL A 51 -1.62 -4.16 -12.61
N ASP A 52 -2.12 -5.09 -11.79
CA ASP A 52 -3.23 -5.98 -12.15
C ASP A 52 -4.50 -5.21 -12.48
N GLU A 53 -4.88 -4.26 -11.64
CA GLU A 53 -6.09 -3.46 -11.84
C GLU A 53 -5.93 -2.44 -12.97
N ALA A 54 -4.76 -1.83 -13.17
CA ALA A 54 -4.52 -0.90 -14.27
C ALA A 54 -4.72 -1.59 -15.64
N ARG A 55 -4.26 -2.83 -15.78
CA ARG A 55 -4.51 -3.64 -16.98
C ARG A 55 -6.00 -3.90 -17.20
N LYS A 56 -6.74 -4.25 -16.14
CA LYS A 56 -8.19 -4.49 -16.19
C LYS A 56 -9.00 -3.25 -16.54
N GLN A 57 -8.54 -2.10 -16.06
CA GLN A 57 -9.18 -0.80 -16.28
C GLN A 57 -8.72 -0.12 -17.59
N HIS A 58 -7.81 -0.74 -18.35
CA HIS A 58 -7.21 -0.19 -19.56
C HIS A 58 -6.59 1.21 -19.32
N LEU A 59 -5.80 1.35 -18.24
CA LEU A 59 -5.09 2.58 -17.87
C LEU A 59 -3.60 2.45 -18.16
N GLU A 60 -2.98 3.55 -18.59
CA GLU A 60 -1.53 3.69 -18.50
C GLU A 60 -1.15 4.00 -17.05
N LEU A 61 -0.27 3.19 -16.49
CA LEU A 61 0.27 3.40 -15.14
C LEU A 61 1.76 3.67 -15.20
N LYS A 62 2.18 4.76 -14.55
CA LYS A 62 3.59 5.03 -14.24
C LYS A 62 3.80 4.96 -12.74
N VAL A 63 4.88 4.30 -12.32
CA VAL A 63 5.23 4.16 -10.91
C VAL A 63 6.61 4.77 -10.68
N LEU A 64 6.71 5.64 -9.66
CA LEU A 64 7.97 6.23 -9.21
C LEU A 64 8.15 5.95 -7.71
N GLU A 65 9.39 5.73 -7.28
CA GLU A 65 9.69 5.47 -5.87
C GLU A 65 10.76 6.46 -5.34
N ALA A 66 10.55 6.96 -4.14
CA ALA A 66 11.36 8.03 -3.56
C ALA A 66 12.71 7.54 -3.00
N GLY A 67 12.86 6.24 -2.75
CA GLY A 67 14.07 5.64 -2.17
C GLY A 67 14.05 5.46 -0.66
N GLY A 68 12.99 5.94 0.03
CA GLY A 68 12.78 5.79 1.47
C GLY A 68 12.00 6.94 2.08
N TYR A 69 11.58 6.79 3.32
CA TYR A 69 10.79 7.78 4.04
C TYR A 69 11.48 9.16 4.25
N PRO A 70 12.81 9.27 4.33
CA PRO A 70 13.47 10.59 4.44
C PRO A 70 13.46 11.42 3.15
N SER A 71 12.92 10.90 2.02
CA SER A 71 13.12 11.45 0.67
C SER A 71 12.01 12.41 0.21
N GLN A 72 11.56 13.32 1.06
CA GLN A 72 10.46 14.27 0.77
C GLN A 72 10.71 15.10 -0.50
N LEU A 73 11.87 15.71 -0.64
CA LEU A 73 12.20 16.55 -1.80
C LEU A 73 12.20 15.75 -3.12
N LYS A 74 12.67 14.50 -3.07
CA LYS A 74 12.61 13.63 -4.25
C LYS A 74 11.17 13.29 -4.63
N GLN A 75 10.30 13.01 -3.66
CA GLN A 75 8.90 12.73 -3.94
C GLN A 75 8.17 13.97 -4.49
N GLN A 76 8.46 15.18 -4.00
CA GLN A 76 7.95 16.42 -4.59
C GLN A 76 8.40 16.61 -6.04
N GLN A 77 9.65 16.29 -6.37
CA GLN A 77 10.11 16.32 -7.76
C GLN A 77 9.37 15.29 -8.62
N GLN A 78 9.12 14.10 -8.08
CA GLN A 78 8.38 13.05 -8.78
C GLN A 78 6.91 13.44 -9.08
N ILE A 79 6.26 14.24 -8.24
CA ILE A 79 4.95 14.82 -8.56
C ILE A 79 5.03 15.64 -9.84
N LYS A 80 6.06 16.50 -9.96
CA LYS A 80 6.28 17.31 -11.16
C LYS A 80 6.58 16.43 -12.39
N ASP A 81 7.34 15.36 -12.21
CA ASP A 81 7.63 14.40 -13.28
C ASP A 81 6.37 13.65 -13.75
N CYS A 82 5.45 13.31 -12.84
CA CYS A 82 4.13 12.76 -13.17
C CYS A 82 3.31 13.72 -14.03
N ILE A 83 3.26 14.99 -13.64
CA ILE A 83 2.52 16.03 -14.39
C ILE A 83 3.14 16.22 -15.77
N ALA A 84 4.46 16.31 -15.87
CA ALA A 84 5.18 16.44 -17.15
C ALA A 84 4.95 15.22 -18.07
N TRP A 85 4.74 14.03 -17.51
CA TRP A 85 4.36 12.84 -18.27
C TRP A 85 2.90 12.87 -18.77
N GLY A 86 2.10 13.79 -18.27
CA GLY A 86 0.69 13.94 -18.62
C GLY A 86 -0.25 13.11 -17.75
N ALA A 87 0.11 12.85 -16.49
CA ALA A 87 -0.75 12.17 -15.53
C ALA A 87 -2.08 12.93 -15.36
N GLN A 88 -3.18 12.21 -15.43
CA GLN A 88 -4.54 12.71 -15.19
C GLN A 88 -5.01 12.46 -13.76
N ALA A 89 -4.31 11.58 -13.02
CA ALA A 89 -4.48 11.40 -11.59
C ALA A 89 -3.14 10.95 -10.96
N ILE A 90 -2.93 11.33 -9.70
CA ILE A 90 -1.77 10.95 -8.90
C ILE A 90 -2.25 10.11 -7.72
N LEU A 91 -1.67 8.92 -7.55
CA LEU A 91 -1.82 8.06 -6.37
C LEU A 91 -0.60 8.29 -5.47
N LEU A 92 -0.80 8.95 -4.34
CA LEU A 92 0.28 9.39 -3.46
C LEU A 92 0.38 8.52 -2.20
N GLY A 93 1.34 7.60 -2.17
CA GLY A 93 1.86 6.98 -0.96
C GLY A 93 2.92 7.87 -0.35
N THR A 94 2.50 8.80 0.52
CA THR A 94 3.40 9.84 1.03
C THR A 94 4.56 9.29 1.84
N VAL A 95 5.73 9.94 1.76
CA VAL A 95 6.89 9.64 2.61
C VAL A 95 6.78 10.31 3.99
N SER A 96 6.02 11.41 4.10
CA SER A 96 5.73 12.09 5.35
C SER A 96 4.23 12.43 5.44
N PRO A 97 3.58 12.23 6.59
CA PRO A 97 2.15 12.48 6.74
C PRO A 97 1.80 13.96 6.53
N ASP A 98 2.67 14.87 6.98
CA ASP A 98 2.52 16.33 6.95
C ASP A 98 3.33 17.01 5.85
N GLY A 99 4.04 16.22 5.02
CA GLY A 99 4.97 16.73 4.01
C GLY A 99 4.33 17.58 2.90
N TYR A 100 2.99 17.60 2.83
CA TYR A 100 2.21 18.31 1.81
C TYR A 100 1.06 19.11 2.41
N HIS A 101 1.08 19.37 3.72
CA HIS A 101 -0.09 19.86 4.44
C HIS A 101 -0.61 21.21 3.90
N ASN A 102 0.26 22.09 3.36
CA ASN A 102 -0.09 23.44 2.87
C ASN A 102 0.32 23.74 1.43
N ASP A 103 0.94 22.80 0.70
CA ASP A 103 1.50 23.08 -0.64
C ASP A 103 1.09 22.06 -1.72
N LEU A 104 0.23 21.09 -1.39
CA LEU A 104 -0.18 20.03 -2.33
C LEU A 104 -0.72 20.64 -3.64
N SER A 105 -1.60 21.63 -3.56
CA SER A 105 -2.21 22.29 -4.72
C SER A 105 -1.18 22.99 -5.61
N GLN A 106 -0.15 23.60 -5.03
CA GLN A 106 0.93 24.25 -5.78
C GLN A 106 1.76 23.24 -6.56
N LEU A 107 1.94 22.03 -5.98
CA LEU A 107 2.71 20.95 -6.60
C LEU A 107 1.93 20.23 -7.70
N THR A 108 0.63 20.03 -7.51
CA THR A 108 -0.20 19.19 -8.40
C THR A 108 -1.02 19.98 -9.41
N GLY A 109 -1.21 21.30 -9.21
CA GLY A 109 -2.11 22.11 -10.03
C GLY A 109 -3.53 21.52 -10.01
N ASP A 110 -4.12 21.34 -11.19
CA ASP A 110 -5.47 20.77 -11.34
C ASP A 110 -5.50 19.24 -11.34
N VAL A 111 -4.35 18.57 -11.26
CA VAL A 111 -4.30 17.10 -11.29
C VAL A 111 -4.81 16.53 -9.97
N PRO A 112 -5.88 15.71 -9.98
CA PRO A 112 -6.46 15.13 -8.77
C PRO A 112 -5.50 14.15 -8.08
N VAL A 113 -5.50 14.19 -6.74
CA VAL A 113 -4.67 13.34 -5.90
C VAL A 113 -5.55 12.36 -5.11
N PHE A 114 -5.06 11.15 -4.97
CA PHE A 114 -5.62 10.09 -4.10
C PHE A 114 -4.53 9.64 -3.14
N ALA A 115 -4.81 9.69 -1.84
CA ALA A 115 -3.90 9.16 -0.84
C ALA A 115 -3.96 7.61 -0.84
N ILE A 116 -2.80 6.97 -0.71
CA ILE A 116 -2.75 5.51 -0.69
C ILE A 116 -1.89 5.02 0.47
N VAL A 117 -2.39 4.04 1.21
CA VAL A 117 -1.70 3.32 2.29
C VAL A 117 -1.32 4.23 3.47
N ASN A 118 -0.48 5.22 3.23
CA ASN A 118 0.03 6.11 4.26
C ASN A 118 -0.92 7.29 4.48
N GLU A 119 -1.06 7.69 5.73
CA GLU A 119 -1.82 8.87 6.10
C GLU A 119 -1.26 10.13 5.42
N LEU A 120 -2.16 10.98 4.93
CA LEU A 120 -1.85 12.29 4.35
C LEU A 120 -2.64 13.36 5.11
N ILE A 121 -1.94 14.18 5.85
CA ILE A 121 -2.50 15.27 6.65
C ILE A 121 -2.43 16.55 5.82
N LEU A 122 -3.59 17.16 5.58
CA LEU A 122 -3.74 18.37 4.77
C LEU A 122 -4.51 19.43 5.54
N ASP A 123 -4.14 20.69 5.34
CA ASP A 123 -4.94 21.83 5.75
C ASP A 123 -6.27 21.88 5.00
N ASP A 124 -7.26 22.57 5.54
CA ASP A 124 -8.64 22.58 5.01
C ASP A 124 -8.72 23.07 3.57
N ASP A 125 -7.92 24.06 3.21
CA ASP A 125 -7.81 24.61 1.85
C ASP A 125 -7.19 23.62 0.85
N GLN A 126 -6.31 22.73 1.32
CA GLN A 126 -5.67 21.71 0.50
C GLN A 126 -6.53 20.45 0.31
N ARG A 127 -7.46 20.17 1.23
CA ARG A 127 -8.34 18.99 1.17
C ARG A 127 -9.20 18.90 -0.09
N ALA A 128 -9.52 20.02 -0.72
CA ALA A 128 -10.27 20.04 -1.97
C ALA A 128 -9.53 19.35 -3.13
N HIS A 129 -8.20 19.27 -3.09
CA HIS A 129 -7.35 18.59 -4.08
C HIS A 129 -7.32 17.09 -3.88
N LEU A 130 -7.58 16.60 -2.66
CA LEU A 130 -7.68 15.17 -2.36
C LEU A 130 -9.05 14.63 -2.79
N LYS A 131 -9.07 13.83 -3.86
CA LYS A 131 -10.31 13.28 -4.41
C LYS A 131 -10.72 11.96 -3.78
N GLY A 132 -9.80 11.27 -3.12
CA GLY A 132 -10.07 10.04 -2.39
C GLY A 132 -8.86 9.49 -1.69
N GLY A 133 -9.05 8.37 -1.01
CA GLY A 133 -7.98 7.65 -0.35
C GLY A 133 -8.31 6.19 -0.12
N VAL A 134 -7.28 5.36 -0.15
CA VAL A 134 -7.34 3.94 0.17
C VAL A 134 -6.29 3.63 1.22
N GLY A 135 -6.71 3.16 2.36
CA GLY A 135 -5.81 2.80 3.47
C GLY A 135 -6.60 2.36 4.68
N VAL A 136 -5.92 1.74 5.63
CA VAL A 136 -6.51 1.39 6.92
C VAL A 136 -6.04 2.36 7.99
N ASP A 137 -6.82 2.47 9.06
CA ASP A 137 -6.32 3.12 10.28
C ASP A 137 -5.29 2.20 10.96
N TRP A 138 -4.03 2.63 10.94
CA TRP A 138 -2.90 1.91 11.50
C TRP A 138 -2.99 1.71 13.01
N TYR A 139 -3.81 2.49 13.70
CA TYR A 139 -4.14 2.24 15.11
C TYR A 139 -4.63 0.81 15.32
N TRP A 140 -5.55 0.34 14.48
CA TRP A 140 -6.10 -1.02 14.60
C TRP A 140 -5.11 -2.11 14.25
N MET A 141 -4.13 -1.84 13.40
CA MET A 141 -3.04 -2.79 13.14
C MET A 141 -2.23 -3.07 14.42
N GLY A 142 -1.88 -2.01 15.16
CA GLY A 142 -1.22 -2.14 16.45
C GLY A 142 -2.12 -2.72 17.53
N TYR A 143 -3.37 -2.25 17.59
CA TYR A 143 -4.35 -2.72 18.57
C TYR A 143 -4.54 -4.25 18.48
N TYR A 144 -4.72 -4.81 17.29
CA TYR A 144 -4.89 -6.25 17.14
C TYR A 144 -3.65 -7.06 17.50
N ALA A 145 -2.46 -6.54 17.26
CA ALA A 145 -1.22 -7.17 17.72
C ALA A 145 -1.10 -7.16 19.25
N GLY A 146 -1.48 -6.04 19.88
CA GLY A 146 -1.55 -5.93 21.35
C GLY A 146 -2.64 -6.79 21.98
N ASP A 147 -3.85 -6.78 21.41
CA ASP A 147 -5.00 -7.58 21.88
C ASP A 147 -4.70 -9.09 21.83
N TYR A 148 -4.01 -9.55 20.76
CA TYR A 148 -3.54 -10.92 20.69
C TYR A 148 -2.68 -11.29 21.90
N LEU A 149 -1.72 -10.45 22.25
CA LEU A 149 -0.85 -10.69 23.41
C LEU A 149 -1.56 -10.52 24.75
N ALA A 150 -2.41 -9.50 24.88
CA ALA A 150 -3.17 -9.24 26.11
C ALA A 150 -4.10 -10.40 26.48
N ARG A 151 -4.68 -11.08 25.50
CA ARG A 151 -5.50 -12.28 25.71
C ARG A 151 -4.68 -13.48 26.18
N LEU A 152 -3.43 -13.61 25.73
CA LEU A 152 -2.53 -14.68 26.18
C LEU A 152 -1.95 -14.40 27.56
N HIS A 153 -1.80 -13.11 27.92
CA HIS A 153 -1.19 -12.66 29.16
C HIS A 153 -2.11 -11.66 29.91
N PRO A 154 -3.30 -12.09 30.34
CA PRO A 154 -4.21 -11.24 31.07
C PRO A 154 -3.62 -10.83 32.43
N THR A 155 -4.18 -9.79 33.04
CA THR A 155 -3.79 -9.36 34.40
C THR A 155 -3.82 -10.53 35.40
N GLY A 156 -2.73 -10.72 36.11
CA GLY A 156 -2.54 -11.83 37.08
C GLY A 156 -1.89 -13.09 36.48
N SER A 157 -1.56 -13.10 35.19
CA SER A 157 -0.85 -14.24 34.55
C SER A 157 0.66 -14.26 34.78
N GLY A 158 1.22 -13.16 35.29
CA GLY A 158 2.65 -12.99 35.51
C GLY A 158 3.32 -12.11 34.45
N LEU A 159 4.30 -11.33 34.89
CA LEU A 159 4.98 -10.32 34.08
C LEU A 159 5.58 -10.91 32.80
N THR A 160 5.21 -10.36 31.66
CA THR A 160 5.66 -10.75 30.32
C THR A 160 6.41 -9.60 29.65
N PRO A 161 7.76 -9.56 29.76
CA PRO A 161 8.56 -8.50 29.13
C PRO A 161 8.72 -8.73 27.64
N ILE A 162 8.52 -7.65 26.85
CA ILE A 162 8.66 -7.65 25.41
C ILE A 162 9.61 -6.57 24.91
N ALA A 163 10.18 -6.76 23.73
CA ALA A 163 10.83 -5.73 22.95
C ALA A 163 9.91 -5.26 21.82
N LEU A 164 9.74 -3.94 21.66
CA LEU A 164 8.95 -3.32 20.62
C LEU A 164 9.86 -2.67 19.57
N LEU A 165 9.77 -3.13 18.31
CA LEU A 165 10.56 -2.67 17.16
C LEU A 165 9.60 -2.15 16.06
N PRO A 166 9.01 -0.97 16.23
CA PRO A 166 7.85 -0.56 15.42
C PRO A 166 8.20 -0.13 13.99
N GLY A 167 9.48 0.06 13.67
CA GLY A 167 9.95 0.58 12.39
C GLY A 167 10.31 2.06 12.45
N PRO A 168 10.15 2.82 11.34
CA PRO A 168 10.54 4.24 11.29
C PRO A 168 9.56 5.11 12.10
N GLU A 169 10.08 5.93 12.99
CA GLU A 169 9.29 6.85 13.81
C GLU A 169 8.57 7.92 12.96
N GLN A 170 9.19 8.32 11.87
CA GLN A 170 8.69 9.39 10.99
C GLN A 170 7.57 8.96 10.03
N ARG A 171 7.31 7.66 9.88
CA ARG A 171 6.21 7.17 9.05
C ARG A 171 4.86 7.46 9.70
N GLY A 172 3.90 8.02 8.96
CA GLY A 172 2.59 8.43 9.46
C GLY A 172 1.79 7.34 10.17
N GLY A 173 1.84 6.09 9.67
CA GLY A 173 1.15 4.96 10.30
C GLY A 173 1.83 4.42 11.56
N THR A 174 3.08 4.76 11.84
CA THR A 174 3.82 4.13 12.96
C THR A 174 3.34 4.63 14.32
N LYS A 175 3.13 5.94 14.49
CA LYS A 175 2.67 6.50 15.78
C LYS A 175 1.28 5.99 16.17
N PRO A 176 0.23 6.09 15.33
CA PRO A 176 -1.07 5.51 15.64
C PRO A 176 -1.02 4.00 15.90
N MET A 177 -0.21 3.24 15.16
CA MET A 177 -0.02 1.81 15.39
C MET A 177 0.56 1.52 16.77
N VAL A 178 1.59 2.24 17.19
CA VAL A 178 2.18 2.12 18.53
C VAL A 178 1.17 2.49 19.61
N GLN A 179 0.38 3.55 19.41
CA GLN A 179 -0.69 3.93 20.35
C GLN A 179 -1.72 2.81 20.48
N GLY A 180 -2.22 2.26 19.38
CA GLY A 180 -3.16 1.13 19.42
C GLY A 180 -2.60 -0.07 20.15
N PHE A 181 -1.31 -0.37 19.96
CA PHE A 181 -0.64 -1.44 20.68
C PHE A 181 -0.61 -1.18 22.20
N TYR A 182 -0.22 0.04 22.63
CA TYR A 182 -0.22 0.41 24.04
C TYR A 182 -1.60 0.33 24.67
N ASP A 183 -2.62 0.83 23.98
CA ASP A 183 -4.00 0.80 24.49
C ASP A 183 -4.49 -0.64 24.70
N ALA A 184 -4.17 -1.53 23.75
CA ALA A 184 -4.58 -2.93 23.84
C ALA A 184 -3.93 -3.70 25.01
N ILE A 185 -2.66 -3.42 25.30
CA ILE A 185 -1.95 -4.10 26.39
C ILE A 185 -2.16 -3.47 27.78
N GLY A 186 -2.86 -2.31 27.84
CA GLY A 186 -2.99 -1.50 29.06
C GLY A 186 -3.57 -2.25 30.28
N HIS A 187 -4.39 -3.28 30.03
CA HIS A 187 -5.02 -4.12 31.07
C HIS A 187 -4.51 -5.57 31.01
N SER A 188 -3.19 -5.74 30.84
CA SER A 188 -2.54 -7.06 30.77
C SER A 188 -1.23 -7.06 31.57
N ASP A 189 -0.62 -8.22 31.66
CA ASP A 189 0.71 -8.37 32.28
C ASP A 189 1.87 -8.17 31.28
N ILE A 190 1.59 -7.72 30.08
CA ILE A 190 2.60 -7.32 29.10
C ILE A 190 3.33 -6.07 29.57
N ARG A 191 4.65 -6.08 29.49
CA ARG A 191 5.51 -4.92 29.84
C ARG A 191 6.55 -4.72 28.76
N ILE A 192 6.56 -3.51 28.20
CA ILE A 192 7.56 -3.12 27.21
C ILE A 192 8.87 -2.84 27.97
N ALA A 193 9.84 -3.72 27.78
CA ALA A 193 11.17 -3.60 28.39
C ALA A 193 12.05 -2.61 27.59
N THR A 194 11.87 -2.56 26.26
CA THR A 194 12.59 -1.64 25.39
C THR A 194 11.76 -1.34 24.13
N THR A 195 11.89 -0.11 23.62
CA THR A 195 11.39 0.28 22.28
C THR A 195 12.58 0.76 21.46
N LEU A 196 12.78 0.17 20.28
CA LEU A 196 13.91 0.45 19.40
C LEU A 196 13.40 0.87 18.02
N TRP A 197 13.84 2.04 17.56
CA TRP A 197 13.38 2.67 16.33
C TRP A 197 14.46 2.62 15.25
N ALA A 198 14.10 2.24 14.03
CA ALA A 198 14.91 2.39 12.83
C ALA A 198 14.04 2.34 11.58
N ASP A 199 14.57 2.82 10.47
CA ASP A 199 13.88 2.67 9.17
C ASP A 199 13.66 1.19 8.81
N ASN A 200 12.72 0.92 7.92
CA ASN A 200 12.43 -0.43 7.38
C ASN A 200 13.56 -0.87 6.41
N ASP A 201 14.76 -0.84 6.91
CA ASP A 201 15.98 -1.37 6.30
C ASP A 201 16.39 -2.65 7.03
N LYS A 202 16.75 -3.68 6.25
CA LYS A 202 17.02 -5.02 6.77
C LYS A 202 18.19 -5.07 7.77
N GLU A 203 19.26 -4.34 7.46
CA GLU A 203 20.46 -4.32 8.30
C GLU A 203 20.22 -3.49 9.57
N LEU A 204 19.53 -2.35 9.46
CA LEU A 204 19.18 -1.56 10.62
C LEU A 204 18.28 -2.35 11.58
N GLN A 205 17.24 -2.99 11.07
CA GLN A 205 16.34 -3.81 11.90
C GLN A 205 17.05 -5.02 12.50
N ARG A 206 17.99 -5.65 11.76
CA ARG A 206 18.82 -6.73 12.29
C ARG A 206 19.63 -6.30 13.50
N ASN A 207 20.28 -5.13 13.43
CA ASN A 207 21.07 -4.60 14.54
C ASN A 207 20.18 -4.33 15.78
N LEU A 208 18.95 -3.83 15.58
CA LEU A 208 18.00 -3.63 16.69
C LEU A 208 17.55 -4.97 17.29
N VAL A 209 17.31 -6.00 16.47
CA VAL A 209 16.97 -7.33 16.94
C VAL A 209 18.12 -7.90 17.80
N GLN A 210 19.37 -7.75 17.38
CA GLN A 210 20.54 -8.17 18.15
C GLN A 210 20.58 -7.51 19.53
N GLN A 211 20.32 -6.19 19.60
CA GLN A 211 20.18 -5.48 20.87
C GLN A 211 19.00 -5.99 21.72
N ALA A 212 17.86 -6.28 21.08
CA ALA A 212 16.68 -6.76 21.78
C ALA A 212 16.90 -8.15 22.42
N ILE A 213 17.56 -9.06 21.72
CA ILE A 213 17.81 -10.41 22.23
C ILE A 213 18.87 -10.49 23.33
N GLU A 214 19.66 -9.44 23.50
CA GLU A 214 20.60 -9.29 24.64
C GLU A 214 19.88 -8.86 25.92
N GLN A 215 18.67 -8.29 25.81
CA GLN A 215 17.89 -7.91 27.01
C GLN A 215 17.48 -9.16 27.81
N PRO A 216 17.65 -9.14 29.13
CA PRO A 216 17.29 -10.28 29.94
C PRO A 216 15.78 -10.51 29.96
N ARG A 217 15.38 -11.79 29.89
CA ARG A 217 13.99 -12.24 30.08
C ARG A 217 12.98 -11.79 29.03
N ILE A 218 13.40 -11.23 27.88
CA ILE A 218 12.46 -10.93 26.79
C ILE A 218 11.76 -12.21 26.34
N GLN A 219 10.44 -12.18 26.29
CA GLN A 219 9.60 -13.32 25.85
C GLN A 219 9.05 -13.11 24.45
N TYR A 220 8.87 -11.86 24.02
CA TYR A 220 8.39 -11.52 22.68
C TYR A 220 9.22 -10.40 22.07
N ILE A 221 9.38 -10.48 20.77
CA ILE A 221 9.71 -9.33 19.90
C ILE A 221 8.45 -9.00 19.11
N VAL A 222 7.95 -7.80 19.28
CA VAL A 222 6.82 -7.23 18.55
C VAL A 222 7.35 -6.16 17.62
N GLY A 223 6.99 -6.17 16.34
CA GLY A 223 7.55 -5.12 15.49
C GLY A 223 7.05 -5.12 14.05
N SER A 224 7.64 -4.21 13.28
CA SER A 224 7.43 -4.12 11.83
C SER A 224 7.75 -5.46 11.16
N ALA A 225 7.14 -5.73 10.00
CA ALA A 225 7.43 -6.97 9.29
C ALA A 225 8.92 -7.12 8.97
N VAL A 226 9.64 -6.02 8.69
CA VAL A 226 11.09 -6.07 8.42
C VAL A 226 11.86 -6.47 9.68
N ALA A 227 11.48 -5.95 10.84
CA ALA A 227 12.08 -6.37 12.13
C ALA A 227 11.82 -7.85 12.41
N ILE A 228 10.60 -8.33 12.18
CA ILE A 228 10.23 -9.73 12.41
C ILE A 228 10.93 -10.66 11.42
N GLU A 229 11.08 -10.29 10.16
CA GLU A 229 11.88 -11.05 9.20
C GLU A 229 13.36 -11.18 9.64
N ALA A 230 13.94 -10.10 10.14
CA ALA A 230 15.28 -10.12 10.73
C ALA A 230 15.33 -11.01 11.97
N ALA A 231 14.34 -10.90 12.87
CA ALA A 231 14.25 -11.66 14.11
C ALA A 231 14.17 -13.18 13.87
N ILE A 232 13.48 -13.65 12.84
CA ILE A 232 13.44 -15.09 12.48
C ILE A 232 14.86 -15.64 12.28
N SER A 233 15.72 -14.89 11.62
CA SER A 233 17.10 -15.29 11.34
C SER A 233 18.00 -15.15 12.56
N GLU A 234 17.93 -14.01 13.25
CA GLU A 234 18.80 -13.71 14.39
C GLU A 234 18.51 -14.62 15.60
N LEU A 235 17.23 -14.90 15.88
CA LEU A 235 16.88 -15.87 16.95
C LEU A 235 17.40 -17.27 16.67
N ARG A 236 17.35 -17.71 15.41
CA ARG A 236 17.93 -19.01 15.01
C ARG A 236 19.45 -19.01 15.20
N ASN A 237 20.15 -17.96 14.77
CA ASN A 237 21.59 -17.82 14.93
C ASN A 237 22.03 -17.80 16.41
N ALA A 238 21.20 -17.19 17.27
CA ALA A 238 21.42 -17.12 18.71
C ALA A 238 20.88 -18.35 19.49
N ASN A 239 20.29 -19.35 18.83
CA ASN A 239 19.60 -20.49 19.44
C ASN A 239 18.48 -20.11 20.43
N LYS A 240 17.81 -18.97 20.18
CA LYS A 240 16.71 -18.42 21.00
C LYS A 240 15.32 -18.59 20.38
N GLN A 241 15.19 -19.26 19.23
CA GLN A 241 13.95 -19.40 18.46
C GLN A 241 12.81 -20.16 19.17
N HIS A 242 13.11 -20.80 20.31
CA HIS A 242 12.11 -21.46 21.17
C HIS A 242 11.91 -20.72 22.51
N GLN A 243 12.64 -19.64 22.74
CA GLN A 243 12.59 -18.86 23.97
C GLN A 243 11.85 -17.53 23.76
N ILE A 244 11.97 -16.95 22.55
CA ILE A 244 11.39 -15.65 22.20
C ILE A 244 10.42 -15.85 21.04
N GLN A 245 9.17 -15.47 21.22
CA GLN A 245 8.13 -15.51 20.20
C GLN A 245 8.07 -14.20 19.41
N LEU A 246 7.54 -14.27 18.19
CA LEU A 246 7.47 -13.14 17.27
C LEU A 246 6.03 -12.77 16.97
N VAL A 247 5.73 -11.46 17.06
CA VAL A 247 4.45 -10.86 16.69
C VAL A 247 4.72 -9.73 15.72
N SER A 248 4.15 -9.79 14.54
CA SER A 248 4.28 -8.72 13.53
C SER A 248 3.13 -7.72 13.63
N THR A 249 3.40 -6.45 13.32
CA THR A 249 2.38 -5.40 13.25
C THR A 249 1.79 -5.22 11.85
N TYR A 250 2.31 -5.92 10.85
CA TYR A 250 1.72 -6.07 9.52
C TYR A 250 2.30 -7.28 8.77
N LEU A 251 1.62 -7.72 7.73
CA LEU A 251 2.00 -8.89 6.96
C LEU A 251 3.06 -8.55 5.90
N SER A 252 3.95 -9.51 5.65
CA SER A 252 4.88 -9.55 4.52
C SER A 252 5.06 -10.98 4.05
N HIS A 253 5.74 -11.22 2.93
CA HIS A 253 6.06 -12.58 2.48
C HIS A 253 6.93 -13.35 3.48
N GLY A 254 7.87 -12.67 4.17
CA GLY A 254 8.70 -13.29 5.19
C GLY A 254 7.90 -13.63 6.44
N VAL A 255 7.04 -12.73 6.89
CA VAL A 255 6.12 -12.95 8.01
C VAL A 255 5.14 -14.09 7.69
N TYR A 256 4.56 -14.12 6.49
CA TYR A 256 3.68 -15.22 6.05
C TYR A 256 4.38 -16.58 6.11
N ARG A 257 5.61 -16.66 5.57
CA ARG A 257 6.42 -17.89 5.72
C ARG A 257 6.74 -18.21 7.18
N GLY A 258 6.86 -17.19 8.02
CA GLY A 258 7.02 -17.33 9.47
C GLY A 258 5.79 -17.94 10.14
N LEU A 259 4.58 -17.47 9.80
CA LEU A 259 3.30 -18.03 10.24
C LEU A 259 3.17 -19.51 9.81
N LEU A 260 3.38 -19.81 8.53
CA LEU A 260 3.33 -21.18 8.00
C LEU A 260 4.28 -22.16 8.71
N ARG A 261 5.37 -21.67 9.29
CA ARG A 261 6.39 -22.46 10.00
C ARG A 261 6.30 -22.32 11.52
N GLU A 262 5.23 -21.70 12.01
CA GLU A 262 5.01 -21.45 13.44
C GLU A 262 6.18 -20.71 14.13
N ARG A 263 6.88 -19.85 13.36
CA ARG A 263 7.95 -18.96 13.85
C ARG A 263 7.43 -17.58 14.21
N VAL A 264 6.30 -17.21 13.66
CA VAL A 264 5.55 -15.98 13.96
C VAL A 264 4.19 -16.41 14.49
N ALA A 265 3.81 -15.88 15.64
CA ALA A 265 2.58 -16.27 16.32
C ALA A 265 1.35 -15.49 15.79
N PHE A 266 1.57 -14.23 15.35
CA PHE A 266 0.47 -13.36 14.89
C PHE A 266 0.98 -12.29 13.93
N ALA A 267 0.13 -11.94 12.96
CA ALA A 267 0.28 -10.75 12.13
C ALA A 267 -1.08 -10.26 11.64
N PRO A 268 -1.43 -8.96 11.76
CA PRO A 268 -2.57 -8.41 11.04
C PRO A 268 -2.19 -8.18 9.57
N SER A 269 -3.17 -8.25 8.67
CA SER A 269 -3.02 -7.87 7.27
C SER A 269 -4.04 -6.82 6.88
N ASP A 270 -3.57 -5.72 6.33
CA ASP A 270 -4.35 -4.64 5.72
C ASP A 270 -4.62 -4.88 4.21
N LYS A 271 -4.32 -6.08 3.71
CA LYS A 271 -4.62 -6.54 2.35
C LYS A 271 -4.03 -5.64 1.27
N MET A 272 -2.70 -5.55 1.21
CA MET A 272 -1.93 -4.65 0.36
C MET A 272 -2.29 -4.75 -1.13
N VAL A 273 -2.47 -5.96 -1.66
CA VAL A 273 -2.90 -6.18 -3.06
C VAL A 273 -4.27 -5.54 -3.30
N LYS A 274 -5.20 -5.72 -2.36
CA LYS A 274 -6.54 -5.14 -2.44
C LYS A 274 -6.49 -3.61 -2.37
N GLN A 275 -5.64 -3.03 -1.51
CA GLN A 275 -5.43 -1.58 -1.47
C GLN A 275 -4.94 -1.06 -2.82
N GLY A 276 -3.96 -1.71 -3.43
CA GLY A 276 -3.47 -1.35 -4.76
C GLY A 276 -4.57 -1.38 -5.83
N ARG A 277 -5.40 -2.43 -5.85
CA ARG A 277 -6.55 -2.53 -6.77
C ARG A 277 -7.59 -1.44 -6.53
N LEU A 278 -7.96 -1.20 -5.27
CA LEU A 278 -8.93 -0.16 -4.92
C LEU A 278 -8.46 1.24 -5.32
N SER A 279 -7.17 1.54 -5.16
CA SER A 279 -6.59 2.84 -5.52
C SER A 279 -6.69 3.12 -7.02
N ILE A 280 -6.36 2.15 -7.86
CA ILE A 280 -6.51 2.28 -9.32
C ILE A 280 -7.99 2.41 -9.70
N ARG A 281 -8.87 1.59 -9.10
CA ARG A 281 -10.30 1.63 -9.38
C ARG A 281 -10.91 2.98 -9.02
N GLN A 282 -10.52 3.54 -7.89
CA GLN A 282 -10.95 4.85 -7.41
C GLN A 282 -10.57 5.97 -8.42
N ALA A 283 -9.30 5.99 -8.87
CA ALA A 283 -8.84 6.94 -9.87
C ALA A 283 -9.53 6.73 -11.23
N ALA A 284 -9.71 5.48 -11.67
CA ALA A 284 -10.38 5.14 -12.91
C ALA A 284 -11.83 5.65 -12.95
N HIS A 285 -12.60 5.38 -11.89
CA HIS A 285 -13.98 5.82 -11.79
C HIS A 285 -14.08 7.35 -11.76
N TYR A 286 -13.21 8.01 -10.99
CA TYR A 286 -13.15 9.47 -10.96
C TYR A 286 -12.90 10.06 -12.37
N LEU A 287 -11.93 9.54 -13.10
CA LEU A 287 -11.56 10.04 -14.43
C LEU A 287 -12.67 9.82 -15.47
N ARG A 288 -13.52 8.80 -15.26
CA ARG A 288 -14.70 8.53 -16.10
C ARG A 288 -15.97 9.25 -15.64
N GLY A 289 -15.91 10.01 -14.54
CA GLY A 289 -17.10 10.65 -13.94
C GLY A 289 -18.09 9.66 -13.32
N GLU A 290 -17.64 8.46 -12.99
CA GLU A 290 -18.43 7.41 -12.35
C GLU A 290 -18.46 7.57 -10.82
N ALA A 291 -19.46 6.99 -10.17
CA ALA A 291 -19.53 6.97 -8.71
C ALA A 291 -18.42 6.07 -8.12
N TYR A 292 -17.79 6.50 -7.03
CA TYR A 292 -16.78 5.74 -6.32
C TYR A 292 -16.82 6.03 -4.82
N GLU A 293 -16.30 5.10 -4.02
CA GLU A 293 -16.10 5.29 -2.59
C GLU A 293 -14.86 6.17 -2.35
N ARG A 294 -15.04 7.35 -1.75
CA ARG A 294 -13.93 8.30 -1.53
C ARG A 294 -12.93 7.83 -0.49
N HIS A 295 -13.35 7.08 0.50
CA HIS A 295 -12.51 6.54 1.57
C HIS A 295 -12.73 5.03 1.65
N ALA A 296 -11.87 4.27 0.99
CA ALA A 296 -11.96 2.83 0.97
C ALA A 296 -10.90 2.21 1.90
N ALA A 297 -11.35 1.35 2.79
CA ALA A 297 -10.48 0.62 3.71
C ALA A 297 -10.81 -0.88 3.65
N PRO A 298 -9.86 -1.74 3.26
CA PRO A 298 -10.05 -3.17 3.44
C PRO A 298 -10.21 -3.54 4.91
N GLU A 299 -11.06 -4.52 5.21
CA GLU A 299 -11.13 -5.09 6.54
C GLU A 299 -9.76 -5.72 6.91
N ILE A 300 -9.25 -5.38 8.10
CA ILE A 300 -7.99 -5.91 8.61
C ILE A 300 -8.19 -7.36 9.03
N ALA A 301 -7.44 -8.27 8.41
CA ALA A 301 -7.42 -9.67 8.78
C ALA A 301 -6.45 -9.92 9.94
N LYS A 302 -6.84 -10.79 10.88
CA LYS A 302 -6.04 -11.22 12.04
C LYS A 302 -5.54 -12.64 11.78
N LEU A 303 -4.23 -12.79 11.52
CA LEU A 303 -3.65 -14.03 11.05
C LEU A 303 -2.79 -14.67 12.16
N THR A 304 -3.08 -15.95 12.42
CA THR A 304 -2.25 -16.89 13.19
C THR A 304 -1.94 -18.10 12.31
N PRO A 305 -1.04 -19.00 12.69
CA PRO A 305 -0.81 -20.24 11.94
C PRO A 305 -2.09 -21.03 11.63
N GLU A 306 -3.09 -20.98 12.52
CA GLU A 306 -4.35 -21.73 12.41
C GLU A 306 -5.42 -21.03 11.57
N THR A 307 -5.28 -19.71 11.36
CA THR A 307 -6.30 -18.87 10.68
C THR A 307 -5.88 -18.39 9.30
N LEU A 308 -4.84 -19.00 8.73
CA LEU A 308 -4.41 -18.68 7.38
C LEU A 308 -5.48 -19.08 6.35
N ASP A 309 -5.84 -18.14 5.49
CA ASP A 309 -6.84 -18.28 4.43
C ASP A 309 -6.26 -17.86 3.09
N GLU A 310 -6.41 -18.69 2.06
CA GLU A 310 -5.81 -18.46 0.73
C GLU A 310 -6.33 -17.18 0.07
N GLN A 311 -7.61 -16.85 0.23
CA GLN A 311 -8.19 -15.64 -0.34
C GLN A 311 -7.63 -14.39 0.35
N ILE A 312 -7.52 -14.42 1.68
CA ILE A 312 -6.92 -13.32 2.45
C ILE A 312 -5.46 -13.12 2.02
N ILE A 313 -4.71 -14.20 1.82
CA ILE A 313 -3.32 -14.12 1.36
C ILE A 313 -3.24 -13.56 -0.06
N ALA A 314 -4.10 -13.98 -0.98
CA ALA A 314 -4.15 -13.46 -2.36
C ALA A 314 -4.58 -11.98 -2.43
N GLU A 315 -5.39 -11.50 -1.46
CA GLU A 315 -5.71 -10.09 -1.29
C GLU A 315 -4.58 -9.30 -0.63
N SER A 316 -3.64 -9.96 0.04
CA SER A 316 -2.59 -9.35 0.86
C SER A 316 -1.24 -9.32 0.16
N LEU A 317 -0.81 -10.41 -0.45
CA LEU A 317 0.55 -10.59 -0.95
C LEU A 317 0.57 -10.81 -2.47
N SER A 318 1.57 -10.22 -3.14
CA SER A 318 1.83 -10.52 -4.54
C SER A 318 2.27 -11.97 -4.73
N PRO A 319 2.07 -12.57 -5.93
CA PRO A 319 2.70 -13.84 -6.27
C PRO A 319 4.24 -13.77 -6.12
N SER A 320 4.85 -14.88 -5.73
CA SER A 320 6.30 -14.93 -5.44
C SER A 320 7.19 -14.60 -6.65
N GLU A 321 6.70 -14.85 -7.85
CA GLU A 321 7.37 -14.55 -9.12
C GLU A 321 7.20 -13.11 -9.58
N PHE A 322 6.30 -12.33 -8.97
CA PHE A 322 6.07 -10.94 -9.35
C PHE A 322 7.33 -10.09 -9.11
N ARG A 323 7.63 -9.24 -10.07
CA ARG A 323 8.74 -8.28 -9.99
C ARG A 323 8.20 -6.86 -10.06
N PRO A 324 8.87 -5.88 -9.42
CA PRO A 324 8.48 -4.48 -9.48
C PRO A 324 8.19 -4.04 -10.92
N THR A 325 7.02 -3.47 -11.15
CA THR A 325 6.61 -2.99 -12.46
C THR A 325 6.44 -1.47 -12.38
N PHE A 326 7.21 -0.75 -13.18
CA PHE A 326 7.26 0.71 -13.16
C PHE A 326 6.37 1.35 -14.24
N GLU A 327 5.97 0.59 -15.25
CA GLU A 327 5.10 1.06 -16.32
C GLU A 327 4.12 -0.03 -16.74
N VAL A 328 2.86 0.34 -16.90
CA VAL A 328 1.86 -0.43 -17.65
C VAL A 328 1.46 0.40 -18.85
N LYS A 329 1.69 -0.14 -20.03
CA LYS A 329 1.22 0.41 -21.30
C LYS A 329 0.08 -0.46 -21.78
N VAL A 330 -0.94 0.15 -22.32
CA VAL A 330 -1.99 -0.61 -23.01
C VAL A 330 -1.52 -0.83 -24.42
N VAL A 331 -1.38 -2.08 -24.78
CA VAL A 331 -1.09 -2.48 -26.17
C VAL A 331 -2.41 -2.42 -26.92
N GLU A 332 -2.46 -1.61 -27.99
CA GLU A 332 -3.59 -1.53 -28.94
C GLU A 332 -3.83 -2.86 -29.65
#